data_cb28b68d6c24bf5ee22a986b5d47a90f
#
_entry.id   cb28b68d6c24bf5ee22a986b5d47a90f
#
_cell.length_a   1.000
_cell.length_b   1.000
_cell.length_c   1.000
_cell.angle_alpha   90.00
_cell.angle_beta   90.00
_cell.angle_gamma   90.00
#
_symmetry.space_group_name_H-M   'P 1'
#
loop_
_entity.id
_entity.type
_entity.pdbx_description
1 polymer ?
#
loop_
_entity_poly.entity_id
_entity_poly.type
_entity_poly.pdbx_seq_one_letter_code
_entity_poly.pdbx_strand_id
1 'polypeptide(L)'
;MCSADGLLAEIAEAAGDAVVRTAMSANLTRPEVMLAGAEAATDVIESGGNASQAAAAAKSAAEMAGGTIDERATAAGVAAGAAETENLAGPREAGEAAAGAARAAGGSTAAVAAAAGIAAAQAAADDDGSIDEIGAAAVSATLAGGGSLTDAARAAGRAVAQASAAAGADAQAAAEAAANAAKAVVDLAAVAASVAAEAAKTVLLQQGAEPSEVGFGAAAAAAAAGGSIEDAAAAAAAAAAGAATLRSGMDGAAAAAAEVSFPCY
;
A
#
# COMPACT_ATOMS: atom_id res chain seq x y z
N MET A 1 28.86 -20.19 16.57
CA MET A 1 29.29 -18.90 15.99
C MET A 1 28.06 -18.34 15.30
N CYS A 2 27.39 -17.32 15.90
CA CYS A 2 26.35 -16.59 15.17
C CYS A 2 27.05 -15.87 14.01
N SER A 3 26.53 -16.03 12.79
CA SER A 3 27.02 -15.24 11.66
C SER A 3 26.65 -13.77 11.88
N ALA A 4 27.45 -12.86 11.36
CA ALA A 4 27.16 -11.42 11.47
C ALA A 4 25.77 -11.10 10.90
N ASP A 5 25.36 -11.81 9.85
CA ASP A 5 24.03 -11.68 9.23
C ASP A 5 22.88 -12.08 10.17
N GLY A 6 23.07 -13.09 11.04
CA GLY A 6 22.06 -13.47 12.04
C GLY A 6 21.86 -12.40 13.11
N LEU A 7 22.95 -11.75 13.54
CA LEU A 7 22.89 -10.68 14.53
C LEU A 7 22.19 -9.42 13.97
N LEU A 8 22.46 -9.08 12.71
CA LEU A 8 21.82 -7.95 12.04
C LEU A 8 20.32 -8.18 11.83
N ALA A 9 19.90 -9.41 11.50
CA ALA A 9 18.50 -9.76 11.40
C ALA A 9 17.76 -9.62 12.74
N GLU A 10 18.38 -10.09 13.84
CA GLU A 10 17.81 -9.94 15.19
C GLU A 10 17.72 -8.47 15.62
N ILE A 11 18.70 -7.64 15.25
CA ILE A 11 18.69 -6.20 15.53
C ILE A 11 17.58 -5.50 14.73
N ALA A 12 17.41 -5.84 13.46
CA ALA A 12 16.37 -5.27 12.60
C ALA A 12 14.96 -5.64 13.10
N GLU A 13 14.75 -6.89 13.48
CA GLU A 13 13.48 -7.36 14.07
C GLU A 13 13.22 -6.64 15.40
N ALA A 14 14.22 -6.52 16.26
CA ALA A 14 14.10 -5.83 17.54
C ALA A 14 13.84 -4.32 17.37
N ALA A 15 14.40 -3.67 16.34
CA ALA A 15 14.14 -2.27 16.02
C ALA A 15 12.68 -2.08 15.56
N GLY A 16 12.19 -2.91 14.64
CA GLY A 16 10.79 -2.92 14.21
C GLY A 16 9.83 -3.11 15.38
N ASP A 17 10.13 -4.08 16.24
CA ASP A 17 9.38 -4.34 17.48
C ASP A 17 9.37 -3.15 18.44
N ALA A 18 10.47 -2.43 18.57
CA ALA A 18 10.56 -1.26 19.45
C ALA A 18 9.71 -0.09 18.95
N VAL A 19 9.77 0.19 17.64
CA VAL A 19 8.97 1.24 17.00
C VAL A 19 7.49 0.94 17.18
N VAL A 20 7.05 -0.28 16.89
CA VAL A 20 5.64 -0.66 17.01
C VAL A 20 5.17 -0.67 18.46
N ARG A 21 5.98 -1.17 19.42
CA ARG A 21 5.63 -1.09 20.85
C ARG A 21 5.47 0.36 21.32
N THR A 22 6.31 1.26 20.81
CA THR A 22 6.18 2.69 21.10
C THR A 22 4.88 3.25 20.51
N ALA A 23 4.58 2.93 19.26
CA ALA A 23 3.31 3.31 18.62
C ALA A 23 2.08 2.77 19.37
N MET A 24 2.10 1.51 19.79
CA MET A 24 1.02 0.92 20.59
C MET A 24 0.90 1.55 21.99
N SER A 25 2.00 1.89 22.64
CA SER A 25 1.98 2.56 23.93
C SER A 25 1.44 3.99 23.85
N ALA A 26 1.52 4.61 22.66
CA ALA A 26 0.92 5.91 22.35
C ALA A 26 -0.56 5.81 21.95
N ASN A 27 -1.21 4.65 22.09
CA ASN A 27 -2.59 4.40 21.68
C ASN A 27 -2.90 4.71 20.20
N LEU A 28 -1.92 4.50 19.33
CA LEU A 28 -2.10 4.69 17.90
C LEU A 28 -3.10 3.68 17.31
N THR A 29 -3.79 4.09 16.27
CA THR A 29 -4.72 3.23 15.54
C THR A 29 -3.96 2.19 14.72
N ARG A 30 -4.66 1.11 14.32
CA ARG A 30 -4.08 0.04 13.49
C ARG A 30 -3.38 0.55 12.21
N PRO A 31 -3.95 1.50 11.43
CA PRO A 31 -3.25 2.07 10.26
C PRO A 31 -1.95 2.78 10.62
N GLU A 32 -1.92 3.53 11.73
CA GLU A 32 -0.73 4.24 12.20
C GLU A 32 0.36 3.27 12.67
N VAL A 33 -0.01 2.17 13.33
CA VAL A 33 0.92 1.10 13.71
C VAL A 33 1.50 0.40 12.47
N MET A 34 0.68 0.18 11.44
CA MET A 34 1.13 -0.38 10.16
C MET A 34 2.10 0.57 9.44
N LEU A 35 1.83 1.88 9.47
CA LEU A 35 2.72 2.90 8.91
C LEU A 35 4.06 2.95 9.65
N ALA A 36 4.04 2.96 10.98
CA ALA A 36 5.25 2.88 11.80
C ALA A 36 6.09 1.63 11.48
N GLY A 37 5.44 0.52 11.14
CA GLY A 37 6.11 -0.69 10.69
C GLY A 37 6.77 -0.56 9.31
N ALA A 38 6.15 0.17 8.40
CA ALA A 38 6.75 0.48 7.10
C ALA A 38 7.98 1.41 7.28
N GLU A 39 7.88 2.42 8.15
CA GLU A 39 9.01 3.28 8.51
C GLU A 39 10.17 2.48 9.12
N ALA A 40 9.88 1.54 10.04
CA ALA A 40 10.90 0.67 10.61
C ALA A 40 11.61 -0.19 9.55
N ALA A 41 10.90 -0.65 8.53
CA ALA A 41 11.50 -1.38 7.41
C ALA A 41 12.40 -0.46 6.56
N THR A 42 12.00 0.80 6.35
CA THR A 42 12.82 1.81 5.67
C THR A 42 14.10 2.11 6.46
N ASP A 43 14.01 2.30 7.78
CA ASP A 43 15.17 2.50 8.65
C ASP A 43 16.18 1.33 8.57
N VAL A 44 15.67 0.09 8.45
CA VAL A 44 16.51 -1.09 8.24
C VAL A 44 17.26 -1.00 6.92
N ILE A 45 16.60 -0.59 5.85
CA ILE A 45 17.20 -0.44 4.51
C ILE A 45 18.25 0.67 4.53
N GLU A 46 17.93 1.85 5.05
CA GLU A 46 18.85 3.00 5.17
C GLU A 46 20.07 2.68 6.02
N SER A 47 19.93 1.79 7.00
CA SER A 47 21.03 1.28 7.82
C SER A 47 21.89 0.22 7.13
N GLY A 48 21.60 -0.10 5.85
CA GLY A 48 22.33 -1.12 5.08
C GLY A 48 21.84 -2.54 5.32
N GLY A 49 20.64 -2.71 5.85
CA GLY A 49 19.98 -4.01 5.97
C GLY A 49 19.56 -4.57 4.60
N ASN A 50 19.37 -5.89 4.54
CA ASN A 50 18.96 -6.57 3.31
C ASN A 50 17.44 -6.77 3.24
N ALA A 51 16.95 -7.22 2.08
CA ALA A 51 15.52 -7.46 1.82
C ALA A 51 14.86 -8.40 2.84
N SER A 52 15.57 -9.41 3.33
CA SER A 52 15.03 -10.33 4.36
C SER A 52 14.83 -9.65 5.70
N GLN A 53 15.72 -8.75 6.08
CA GLN A 53 15.64 -7.98 7.32
C GLN A 53 14.52 -6.94 7.28
N ALA A 54 14.40 -6.21 6.17
CA ALA A 54 13.30 -5.29 5.93
C ALA A 54 11.92 -6.01 5.95
N ALA A 55 11.85 -7.17 5.29
CA ALA A 55 10.65 -8.02 5.30
C ALA A 55 10.28 -8.49 6.72
N ALA A 56 11.26 -8.89 7.52
CA ALA A 56 11.03 -9.33 8.91
C ALA A 56 10.49 -8.18 9.78
N ALA A 57 11.07 -6.99 9.68
CA ALA A 57 10.62 -5.80 10.40
C ALA A 57 9.17 -5.44 10.05
N ALA A 58 8.85 -5.34 8.75
CA ALA A 58 7.50 -5.02 8.28
C ALA A 58 6.47 -6.08 8.69
N LYS A 59 6.83 -7.37 8.59
CA LYS A 59 5.97 -8.48 9.04
C LYS A 59 5.66 -8.39 10.52
N SER A 60 6.70 -8.20 11.36
CA SER A 60 6.56 -8.09 12.82
C SER A 60 5.64 -6.92 13.20
N ALA A 61 5.84 -5.76 12.57
CA ALA A 61 4.99 -4.60 12.76
C ALA A 61 3.52 -4.88 12.40
N ALA A 62 3.26 -5.48 11.25
CA ALA A 62 1.91 -5.85 10.83
C ALA A 62 1.27 -6.89 11.77
N GLU A 63 2.08 -7.82 12.33
CA GLU A 63 1.62 -8.80 13.31
C GLU A 63 1.21 -8.14 14.62
N MET A 64 2.02 -7.24 15.14
CA MET A 64 1.72 -6.49 16.37
C MET A 64 0.51 -5.56 16.21
N ALA A 65 0.29 -5.01 15.00
CA ALA A 65 -0.92 -4.28 14.66
C ALA A 65 -2.19 -5.16 14.58
N GLY A 66 -2.06 -6.47 14.79
CA GLY A 66 -3.17 -7.41 14.64
C GLY A 66 -3.55 -7.69 13.20
N GLY A 67 -2.61 -7.51 12.26
CA GLY A 67 -2.81 -7.79 10.84
C GLY A 67 -3.12 -9.26 10.56
N THR A 68 -3.93 -9.51 9.54
CA THR A 68 -4.17 -10.85 9.01
C THR A 68 -2.88 -11.45 8.42
N ILE A 69 -2.85 -12.74 8.17
CA ILE A 69 -1.70 -13.40 7.52
C ILE A 69 -1.38 -12.74 6.17
N ASP A 70 -2.39 -12.40 5.39
CA ASP A 70 -2.20 -11.77 4.08
C ASP A 70 -1.67 -10.33 4.19
N GLU A 71 -2.12 -9.54 5.16
CA GLU A 71 -1.60 -8.19 5.41
C GLU A 71 -0.12 -8.25 5.85
N ARG A 72 0.22 -9.18 6.76
CA ARG A 72 1.62 -9.41 7.18
C ARG A 72 2.51 -9.84 6.00
N ALA A 73 1.99 -10.74 5.17
CA ALA A 73 2.70 -11.21 3.98
C ALA A 73 2.89 -10.11 2.94
N THR A 74 1.85 -9.29 2.71
CA THR A 74 1.94 -8.15 1.79
C THR A 74 2.96 -7.13 2.31
N ALA A 75 2.92 -6.79 3.60
CA ALA A 75 3.88 -5.88 4.21
C ALA A 75 5.33 -6.38 4.06
N ALA A 76 5.57 -7.65 4.40
CA ALA A 76 6.88 -8.28 4.23
C ALA A 76 7.36 -8.24 2.76
N GLY A 77 6.47 -8.54 1.83
CA GLY A 77 6.79 -8.52 0.41
C GLY A 77 7.15 -7.13 -0.10
N VAL A 78 6.32 -6.13 0.20
CA VAL A 78 6.58 -4.75 -0.23
C VAL A 78 7.91 -4.23 0.33
N ALA A 79 8.20 -4.50 1.62
CA ALA A 79 9.46 -4.10 2.23
C ALA A 79 10.67 -4.79 1.59
N ALA A 80 10.56 -6.07 1.23
CA ALA A 80 11.62 -6.77 0.51
C ALA A 80 11.87 -6.18 -0.89
N GLY A 81 10.79 -5.85 -1.61
CA GLY A 81 10.89 -5.20 -2.91
C GLY A 81 11.53 -3.83 -2.85
N ALA A 82 11.14 -3.01 -1.86
CA ALA A 82 11.74 -1.70 -1.64
C ALA A 82 13.26 -1.80 -1.34
N ALA A 83 13.67 -2.77 -0.53
CA ALA A 83 15.09 -3.00 -0.25
C ALA A 83 15.89 -3.40 -1.51
N GLU A 84 15.30 -4.13 -2.42
CA GLU A 84 15.95 -4.45 -3.71
C GLU A 84 16.03 -3.22 -4.61
N THR A 85 15.00 -2.36 -4.62
CA THR A 85 15.02 -1.10 -5.37
C THR A 85 16.14 -0.18 -4.91
N GLU A 86 16.34 -0.03 -3.60
CA GLU A 86 17.48 0.73 -3.04
C GLU A 86 18.83 0.15 -3.47
N ASN A 87 18.90 -1.15 -3.75
CA ASN A 87 20.07 -1.80 -4.33
C ASN A 87 20.14 -1.72 -5.86
N LEU A 88 19.38 -0.80 -6.48
CA LEU A 88 19.31 -0.57 -7.92
C LEU A 88 18.75 -1.77 -8.71
N ALA A 89 17.94 -2.60 -8.09
CA ALA A 89 17.21 -3.65 -8.78
C ALA A 89 16.02 -3.04 -9.55
N GLY A 90 15.83 -3.50 -10.79
CA GLY A 90 14.71 -3.02 -11.60
C GLY A 90 13.36 -3.60 -11.16
N PRO A 91 12.25 -3.14 -11.80
CA PRO A 91 10.89 -3.50 -11.40
C PRO A 91 10.61 -5.00 -11.33
N ARG A 92 11.23 -5.79 -12.21
CA ARG A 92 11.06 -7.24 -12.23
C ARG A 92 11.69 -7.90 -11.01
N GLU A 93 12.92 -7.55 -10.69
CA GLU A 93 13.67 -8.07 -9.56
C GLU A 93 13.01 -7.69 -8.24
N ALA A 94 12.57 -6.44 -8.10
CA ALA A 94 11.81 -5.96 -6.94
C ALA A 94 10.50 -6.75 -6.76
N GLY A 95 9.76 -6.99 -7.84
CA GLY A 95 8.55 -7.81 -7.83
C GLY A 95 8.80 -9.27 -7.45
N GLU A 96 9.87 -9.88 -7.95
CA GLU A 96 10.28 -11.26 -7.61
C GLU A 96 10.67 -11.39 -6.13
N ALA A 97 11.43 -10.43 -5.59
CA ALA A 97 11.80 -10.38 -4.18
C ALA A 97 10.57 -10.22 -3.28
N ALA A 98 9.67 -9.31 -3.65
CA ALA A 98 8.41 -9.10 -2.95
C ALA A 98 7.53 -10.37 -2.91
N ALA A 99 7.38 -11.04 -4.06
CA ALA A 99 6.65 -12.32 -4.13
C ALA A 99 7.29 -13.41 -3.27
N GLY A 100 8.62 -13.47 -3.25
CA GLY A 100 9.38 -14.42 -2.45
C GLY A 100 9.16 -14.23 -0.96
N ALA A 101 9.29 -13.00 -0.47
CA ALA A 101 9.10 -12.64 0.93
C ALA A 101 7.64 -12.83 1.39
N ALA A 102 6.66 -12.41 0.57
CA ALA A 102 5.25 -12.62 0.87
C ALA A 102 4.89 -14.11 0.97
N ARG A 103 5.44 -14.94 0.08
CA ARG A 103 5.25 -16.40 0.11
C ARG A 103 5.90 -17.02 1.35
N ALA A 104 7.11 -16.58 1.72
CA ALA A 104 7.80 -17.02 2.93
C ALA A 104 7.05 -16.62 4.21
N ALA A 105 6.33 -15.49 4.19
CA ALA A 105 5.48 -15.05 5.29
C ALA A 105 4.13 -15.80 5.37
N GLY A 106 3.85 -16.71 4.45
CA GLY A 106 2.65 -17.56 4.44
C GLY A 106 1.43 -16.90 3.78
N GLY A 107 1.63 -15.88 2.96
CA GLY A 107 0.57 -15.18 2.25
C GLY A 107 -0.14 -16.06 1.22
N SER A 108 -1.43 -15.78 1.01
CA SER A 108 -2.20 -16.36 -0.08
C SER A 108 -1.63 -15.94 -1.44
N THR A 109 -2.01 -16.65 -2.51
CA THR A 109 -1.62 -16.27 -3.88
C THR A 109 -1.98 -14.82 -4.19
N ALA A 110 -3.14 -14.35 -3.71
CA ALA A 110 -3.57 -12.97 -3.89
C ALA A 110 -2.64 -11.96 -3.17
N ALA A 111 -2.23 -12.25 -1.93
CA ALA A 111 -1.29 -11.42 -1.18
C ALA A 111 0.10 -11.39 -1.83
N VAL A 112 0.58 -12.55 -2.29
CA VAL A 112 1.86 -12.67 -3.03
C VAL A 112 1.83 -11.83 -4.30
N ALA A 113 0.77 -11.96 -5.09
CA ALA A 113 0.58 -11.21 -6.32
C ALA A 113 0.45 -9.70 -6.08
N ALA A 114 -0.28 -9.31 -5.02
CA ALA A 114 -0.42 -7.91 -4.64
C ALA A 114 0.92 -7.30 -4.24
N ALA A 115 1.70 -7.99 -3.41
CA ALA A 115 3.02 -7.52 -2.99
C ALA A 115 3.96 -7.35 -4.19
N ALA A 116 3.99 -8.33 -5.10
CA ALA A 116 4.80 -8.27 -6.31
C ALA A 116 4.44 -7.07 -7.19
N GLY A 117 3.13 -6.87 -7.44
CA GLY A 117 2.65 -5.75 -8.27
C GLY A 117 2.97 -4.39 -7.66
N ILE A 118 2.81 -4.23 -6.34
CA ILE A 118 3.12 -2.99 -5.64
C ILE A 118 4.62 -2.69 -5.74
N ALA A 119 5.47 -3.64 -5.41
CA ALA A 119 6.93 -3.44 -5.42
C ALA A 119 7.45 -3.12 -6.83
N ALA A 120 7.00 -3.84 -7.85
CA ALA A 120 7.39 -3.56 -9.23
C ALA A 120 6.93 -2.18 -9.72
N ALA A 121 5.73 -1.75 -9.32
CA ALA A 121 5.24 -0.42 -9.65
C ALA A 121 6.06 0.69 -8.99
N GLN A 122 6.42 0.50 -7.71
CA GLN A 122 7.28 1.43 -6.99
C GLN A 122 8.65 1.54 -7.63
N ALA A 123 9.31 0.40 -7.91
CA ALA A 123 10.59 0.39 -8.58
C ALA A 123 10.55 1.08 -9.96
N ALA A 124 9.48 0.87 -10.73
CA ALA A 124 9.31 1.56 -12.01
C ALA A 124 9.12 3.08 -11.84
N ALA A 125 8.47 3.51 -10.75
CA ALA A 125 8.31 4.92 -10.45
C ALA A 125 9.61 5.57 -9.97
N ASP A 126 10.40 4.86 -9.18
CA ASP A 126 11.72 5.31 -8.69
C ASP A 126 12.74 5.40 -9.84
N ASP A 127 12.58 4.60 -10.89
CA ASP A 127 13.33 4.67 -12.15
C ASP A 127 12.84 5.76 -13.12
N ASP A 128 12.02 6.71 -12.66
CA ASP A 128 11.41 7.76 -13.50
C ASP A 128 10.55 7.21 -14.66
N GLY A 129 10.01 6.01 -14.51
CA GLY A 129 9.16 5.39 -15.52
C GLY A 129 7.88 6.19 -15.78
N SER A 130 7.41 6.16 -17.01
CA SER A 130 6.12 6.75 -17.38
C SER A 130 4.96 6.05 -16.66
N ILE A 131 3.82 6.72 -16.55
CA ILE A 131 2.61 6.16 -15.93
C ILE A 131 2.21 4.81 -16.57
N ASP A 132 2.39 4.68 -17.88
CA ASP A 132 2.10 3.44 -18.61
C ASP A 132 3.10 2.32 -18.24
N GLU A 133 4.39 2.63 -18.10
CA GLU A 133 5.42 1.68 -17.68
C GLU A 133 5.21 1.22 -16.24
N ILE A 134 4.85 2.12 -15.35
CA ILE A 134 4.47 1.80 -13.95
C ILE A 134 3.28 0.83 -13.91
N GLY A 135 2.25 1.11 -14.70
CA GLY A 135 1.09 0.22 -14.83
C GLY A 135 1.45 -1.15 -15.40
N ALA A 136 2.28 -1.19 -16.44
CA ALA A 136 2.74 -2.44 -17.07
C ALA A 136 3.62 -3.28 -16.14
N ALA A 137 4.49 -2.65 -15.35
CA ALA A 137 5.30 -3.32 -14.33
C ALA A 137 4.41 -3.98 -13.26
N ALA A 138 3.40 -3.26 -12.76
CA ALA A 138 2.41 -3.81 -11.82
C ALA A 138 1.69 -5.04 -12.38
N VAL A 139 1.23 -4.99 -13.63
CA VAL A 139 0.56 -6.13 -14.30
C VAL A 139 1.49 -7.33 -14.38
N SER A 140 2.67 -7.12 -14.95
CA SER A 140 3.64 -8.18 -15.19
C SER A 140 4.00 -8.91 -13.89
N ALA A 141 4.33 -8.17 -12.83
CA ALA A 141 4.71 -8.73 -11.55
C ALA A 141 3.54 -9.42 -10.83
N THR A 142 2.31 -8.84 -10.90
CA THR A 142 1.12 -9.48 -10.33
C THR A 142 0.84 -10.84 -10.98
N LEU A 143 0.92 -10.93 -12.31
CA LEU A 143 0.74 -12.19 -13.02
C LEU A 143 1.86 -13.20 -12.73
N ALA A 144 3.11 -12.74 -12.66
CA ALA A 144 4.26 -13.58 -12.26
C ALA A 144 4.13 -14.08 -10.80
N GLY A 145 3.52 -13.30 -9.90
CA GLY A 145 3.19 -13.69 -8.54
C GLY A 145 2.06 -14.73 -8.44
N GLY A 146 1.39 -15.03 -9.54
CA GLY A 146 0.28 -15.99 -9.64
C GLY A 146 -1.11 -15.36 -9.52
N GLY A 147 -1.21 -14.04 -9.58
CA GLY A 147 -2.48 -13.32 -9.58
C GLY A 147 -3.31 -13.56 -10.85
N SER A 148 -4.61 -13.36 -10.72
CA SER A 148 -5.53 -13.40 -11.86
C SER A 148 -5.42 -12.13 -12.72
N LEU A 149 -6.03 -12.16 -13.92
CA LEU A 149 -6.17 -10.95 -14.75
C LEU A 149 -6.92 -9.82 -14.01
N THR A 150 -7.90 -10.18 -13.18
CA THR A 150 -8.60 -9.20 -12.35
C THR A 150 -7.69 -8.56 -11.30
N ASP A 151 -6.79 -9.35 -10.69
CA ASP A 151 -5.82 -8.83 -9.73
C ASP A 151 -4.80 -7.94 -10.45
N ALA A 152 -4.35 -8.34 -11.63
CA ALA A 152 -3.45 -7.54 -12.47
C ALA A 152 -4.09 -6.21 -12.91
N ALA A 153 -5.37 -6.22 -13.29
CA ALA A 153 -6.11 -5.01 -13.63
C ALA A 153 -6.22 -4.03 -12.44
N ARG A 154 -6.49 -4.57 -11.25
CA ARG A 154 -6.53 -3.78 -10.03
C ARG A 154 -5.15 -3.22 -9.67
N ALA A 155 -4.10 -4.02 -9.83
CA ALA A 155 -2.73 -3.58 -9.59
C ALA A 155 -2.33 -2.45 -10.54
N ALA A 156 -2.58 -2.60 -11.85
CA ALA A 156 -2.33 -1.57 -12.84
C ALA A 156 -3.05 -0.27 -12.51
N GLY A 157 -4.35 -0.35 -12.26
CA GLY A 157 -5.14 0.82 -11.96
C GLY A 157 -4.71 1.53 -10.69
N ARG A 158 -4.35 0.79 -9.63
CA ARG A 158 -3.82 1.38 -8.40
C ARG A 158 -2.46 2.06 -8.62
N ALA A 159 -1.56 1.41 -9.34
CA ALA A 159 -0.24 1.96 -9.67
C ALA A 159 -0.35 3.25 -10.49
N VAL A 160 -1.18 3.22 -11.53
CA VAL A 160 -1.46 4.40 -12.37
C VAL A 160 -2.12 5.53 -11.57
N ALA A 161 -3.05 5.21 -10.66
CA ALA A 161 -3.67 6.20 -9.79
C ALA A 161 -2.65 6.90 -8.89
N GLN A 162 -1.77 6.14 -8.26
CA GLN A 162 -0.72 6.68 -7.40
C GLN A 162 0.27 7.55 -8.19
N ALA A 163 0.73 7.08 -9.33
CA ALA A 163 1.62 7.83 -10.21
C ALA A 163 0.96 9.13 -10.72
N SER A 164 -0.32 9.07 -11.11
CA SER A 164 -1.08 10.25 -11.54
C SER A 164 -1.24 11.26 -10.39
N ALA A 165 -1.54 10.78 -9.19
CA ALA A 165 -1.66 11.62 -8.00
C ALA A 165 -0.32 12.29 -7.64
N ALA A 166 0.78 11.55 -7.70
CA ALA A 166 2.14 12.08 -7.50
C ALA A 166 2.51 13.14 -8.55
N ALA A 167 2.03 12.98 -9.78
CA ALA A 167 2.17 13.97 -10.84
C ALA A 167 1.23 15.19 -10.70
N GLY A 168 0.41 15.23 -9.62
CA GLY A 168 -0.51 16.35 -9.34
C GLY A 168 -1.85 16.27 -10.07
N ALA A 169 -2.25 15.13 -10.60
CA ALA A 169 -3.56 14.94 -11.20
C ALA A 169 -4.67 15.13 -10.16
N ASP A 170 -5.80 15.67 -10.58
CA ASP A 170 -6.99 15.69 -9.73
C ASP A 170 -7.64 14.30 -9.62
N ALA A 171 -8.61 14.18 -8.73
CA ALA A 171 -9.27 12.90 -8.45
C ALA A 171 -9.95 12.29 -9.68
N GLN A 172 -10.51 13.12 -10.56
CA GLN A 172 -11.17 12.66 -11.79
C GLN A 172 -10.15 12.15 -12.80
N ALA A 173 -9.09 12.91 -13.07
CA ALA A 173 -8.04 12.51 -14.01
C ALA A 173 -7.33 11.23 -13.56
N ALA A 174 -7.01 11.10 -12.27
CA ALA A 174 -6.42 9.89 -11.70
C ALA A 174 -7.36 8.69 -11.83
N ALA A 175 -8.67 8.89 -11.59
CA ALA A 175 -9.67 7.84 -11.73
C ALA A 175 -9.84 7.38 -13.19
N GLU A 176 -9.87 8.31 -14.14
CA GLU A 176 -9.96 7.99 -15.57
C GLU A 176 -8.71 7.22 -16.05
N ALA A 177 -7.53 7.65 -15.67
CA ALA A 177 -6.28 6.96 -15.99
C ALA A 177 -6.28 5.54 -15.41
N ALA A 178 -6.64 5.38 -14.14
CA ALA A 178 -6.71 4.09 -13.47
C ALA A 178 -7.75 3.14 -14.11
N ALA A 179 -8.93 3.65 -14.47
CA ALA A 179 -9.96 2.87 -15.15
C ALA A 179 -9.48 2.40 -16.54
N ASN A 180 -8.81 3.26 -17.28
CA ASN A 180 -8.26 2.93 -18.59
C ASN A 180 -7.18 1.86 -18.50
N ALA A 181 -6.27 1.97 -17.53
CA ALA A 181 -5.26 0.95 -17.26
C ALA A 181 -5.90 -0.41 -16.89
N ALA A 182 -6.93 -0.42 -16.05
CA ALA A 182 -7.65 -1.63 -15.72
C ALA A 182 -8.35 -2.26 -16.94
N LYS A 183 -9.00 -1.45 -17.79
CA LYS A 183 -9.66 -1.88 -19.03
C LYS A 183 -8.69 -2.46 -20.05
N ALA A 184 -7.47 -1.95 -20.11
CA ALA A 184 -6.43 -2.47 -20.99
C ALA A 184 -6.01 -3.91 -20.63
N VAL A 185 -6.16 -4.31 -19.36
CA VAL A 185 -5.85 -5.65 -18.87
C VAL A 185 -7.06 -6.59 -18.99
N VAL A 186 -8.23 -6.12 -18.55
CA VAL A 186 -9.47 -6.88 -18.58
C VAL A 186 -10.65 -5.93 -18.85
N ASP A 187 -11.41 -6.22 -19.90
CA ASP A 187 -12.58 -5.41 -20.29
C ASP A 187 -13.81 -5.79 -19.44
N LEU A 188 -13.74 -5.49 -18.14
CA LEU A 188 -14.83 -5.67 -17.19
C LEU A 188 -15.17 -4.32 -16.56
N ALA A 189 -16.34 -3.78 -16.89
CA ALA A 189 -16.81 -2.48 -16.41
C ALA A 189 -16.80 -2.38 -14.87
N ALA A 190 -17.23 -3.45 -14.18
CA ALA A 190 -17.23 -3.48 -12.71
C ALA A 190 -15.80 -3.38 -12.09
N VAL A 191 -14.79 -3.98 -12.75
CA VAL A 191 -13.40 -3.86 -12.30
C VAL A 191 -12.90 -2.45 -12.52
N ALA A 192 -13.12 -1.87 -13.71
CA ALA A 192 -12.75 -0.51 -14.02
C ALA A 192 -13.43 0.50 -13.07
N ALA A 193 -14.71 0.30 -12.76
CA ALA A 193 -15.47 1.13 -11.83
C ALA A 193 -14.90 1.07 -10.41
N SER A 194 -14.60 -0.14 -9.92
CA SER A 194 -13.99 -0.33 -8.61
C SER A 194 -12.61 0.35 -8.51
N VAL A 195 -11.80 0.21 -9.54
CA VAL A 195 -10.46 0.81 -9.62
C VAL A 195 -10.54 2.34 -9.68
N ALA A 196 -11.43 2.89 -10.50
CA ALA A 196 -11.65 4.33 -10.59
C ALA A 196 -12.10 4.93 -9.25
N ALA A 197 -13.01 4.25 -8.55
CA ALA A 197 -13.48 4.68 -7.24
C ALA A 197 -12.34 4.72 -6.19
N GLU A 198 -11.51 3.69 -6.17
CA GLU A 198 -10.34 3.65 -5.27
C GLU A 198 -9.32 4.74 -5.61
N ALA A 199 -9.10 5.03 -6.89
CA ALA A 199 -8.22 6.11 -7.33
C ALA A 199 -8.73 7.48 -6.85
N ALA A 200 -10.00 7.78 -7.11
CA ALA A 200 -10.62 9.03 -6.65
C ALA A 200 -10.57 9.16 -5.12
N LYS A 201 -10.90 8.10 -4.40
CA LYS A 201 -10.80 8.06 -2.93
C LYS A 201 -9.39 8.41 -2.46
N THR A 202 -8.37 7.79 -3.03
CA THR A 202 -6.98 8.00 -2.64
C THR A 202 -6.56 9.46 -2.80
N VAL A 203 -6.83 10.07 -3.95
CA VAL A 203 -6.50 11.49 -4.22
C VAL A 203 -7.26 12.43 -3.28
N LEU A 204 -8.57 12.21 -3.08
CA LEU A 204 -9.39 13.05 -2.21
C LEU A 204 -8.94 12.96 -0.75
N LEU A 205 -8.54 11.78 -0.28
CA LEU A 205 -7.99 11.62 1.08
C LEU A 205 -6.66 12.38 1.24
N GLN A 206 -5.77 12.33 0.25
CA GLN A 206 -4.54 13.11 0.26
C GLN A 206 -4.78 14.63 0.27
N GLN A 207 -5.87 15.08 -0.35
CA GLN A 207 -6.30 16.48 -0.34
C GLN A 207 -7.02 16.88 0.95
N GLY A 208 -7.24 15.96 1.89
CA GLY A 208 -7.93 16.22 3.15
C GLY A 208 -9.45 16.40 3.02
N ALA A 209 -10.05 15.86 1.96
CA ALA A 209 -11.47 15.97 1.71
C ALA A 209 -12.32 15.32 2.81
N GLU A 210 -13.52 15.86 3.02
CA GLU A 210 -14.48 15.30 3.98
C GLU A 210 -15.00 13.93 3.55
N PRO A 211 -15.36 13.02 4.48
CA PRO A 211 -15.85 11.68 4.14
C PRO A 211 -16.99 11.66 3.13
N SER A 212 -17.90 12.65 3.16
CA SER A 212 -18.97 12.81 2.20
C SER A 212 -18.44 13.13 0.79
N GLU A 213 -17.46 14.00 0.68
CA GLU A 213 -16.83 14.38 -0.59
C GLU A 213 -16.07 13.20 -1.18
N VAL A 214 -15.35 12.45 -0.35
CA VAL A 214 -14.68 11.19 -0.75
C VAL A 214 -15.68 10.18 -1.28
N GLY A 215 -16.84 10.00 -0.60
CA GLY A 215 -17.91 9.13 -1.07
C GLY A 215 -18.50 9.56 -2.41
N PHE A 216 -18.80 10.86 -2.57
CA PHE A 216 -19.32 11.39 -3.83
C PHE A 216 -18.31 11.26 -4.98
N GLY A 217 -17.07 11.58 -4.75
CA GLY A 217 -16.00 11.45 -5.73
C GLY A 217 -15.81 10.01 -6.20
N ALA A 218 -15.80 9.06 -5.28
CA ALA A 218 -15.71 7.64 -5.59
C ALA A 218 -16.92 7.14 -6.41
N ALA A 219 -18.14 7.56 -6.06
CA ALA A 219 -19.33 7.21 -6.83
C ALA A 219 -19.32 7.78 -8.25
N ALA A 220 -18.94 9.06 -8.40
CA ALA A 220 -18.83 9.71 -9.70
C ALA A 220 -17.78 9.02 -10.59
N ALA A 221 -16.62 8.68 -10.02
CA ALA A 221 -15.56 7.97 -10.71
C ALA A 221 -16.01 6.56 -11.17
N ALA A 222 -16.70 5.79 -10.31
CA ALA A 222 -17.22 4.48 -10.65
C ALA A 222 -18.23 4.57 -11.80
N ALA A 223 -19.17 5.53 -11.76
CA ALA A 223 -20.15 5.74 -12.79
C ALA A 223 -19.50 6.16 -14.13
N ALA A 224 -18.53 7.08 -14.11
CA ALA A 224 -17.78 7.51 -15.29
C ALA A 224 -17.00 6.36 -15.94
N ALA A 225 -16.50 5.41 -15.15
CA ALA A 225 -15.82 4.22 -15.64
C ALA A 225 -16.77 3.17 -16.25
N GLY A 226 -18.07 3.39 -16.21
CA GLY A 226 -19.11 2.49 -16.76
C GLY A 226 -19.68 1.49 -15.76
N GLY A 227 -19.47 1.71 -14.47
CA GLY A 227 -20.10 0.93 -13.40
C GLY A 227 -21.61 1.13 -13.35
N SER A 228 -22.31 0.14 -12.82
CA SER A 228 -23.73 0.21 -12.54
C SER A 228 -24.04 1.21 -11.41
N ILE A 229 -25.32 1.55 -11.23
CA ILE A 229 -25.78 2.36 -10.08
C ILE A 229 -25.40 1.68 -8.76
N GLU A 230 -25.47 0.34 -8.71
CA GLU A 230 -25.12 -0.46 -7.54
C GLU A 230 -23.61 -0.38 -7.24
N ASP A 231 -22.77 -0.45 -8.30
CA ASP A 231 -21.32 -0.28 -8.15
C ASP A 231 -20.98 1.12 -7.62
N ALA A 232 -21.63 2.16 -8.16
CA ALA A 232 -21.41 3.54 -7.72
C ALA A 232 -21.86 3.75 -6.26
N ALA A 233 -23.00 3.18 -5.87
CA ALA A 233 -23.50 3.28 -4.50
C ALA A 233 -22.60 2.53 -3.50
N ALA A 234 -22.14 1.33 -3.89
CA ALA A 234 -21.21 0.56 -3.07
C ALA A 234 -19.88 1.28 -2.90
N ALA A 235 -19.35 1.88 -3.99
CA ALA A 235 -18.13 2.68 -3.96
C ALA A 235 -18.26 3.90 -3.04
N ALA A 236 -19.39 4.63 -3.12
CA ALA A 236 -19.67 5.77 -2.23
C ALA A 236 -19.65 5.37 -0.76
N ALA A 237 -20.39 4.31 -0.42
CA ALA A 237 -20.49 3.84 0.96
C ALA A 237 -19.13 3.37 1.51
N ALA A 238 -18.40 2.57 0.75
CA ALA A 238 -17.09 2.07 1.16
C ALA A 238 -16.06 3.20 1.32
N ALA A 239 -16.03 4.16 0.38
CA ALA A 239 -15.10 5.26 0.40
C ALA A 239 -15.37 6.22 1.57
N ALA A 240 -16.64 6.60 1.78
CA ALA A 240 -17.04 7.45 2.89
C ALA A 240 -16.77 6.79 4.26
N ALA A 241 -17.10 5.51 4.41
CA ALA A 241 -16.83 4.76 5.64
C ALA A 241 -15.32 4.66 5.95
N GLY A 242 -14.51 4.37 4.92
CA GLY A 242 -13.05 4.33 5.06
C GLY A 242 -12.46 5.69 5.46
N ALA A 243 -12.91 6.76 4.83
CA ALA A 243 -12.49 8.12 5.16
C ALA A 243 -12.88 8.53 6.60
N ALA A 244 -14.10 8.19 7.03
CA ALA A 244 -14.56 8.46 8.39
C ALA A 244 -13.73 7.70 9.43
N THR A 245 -13.37 6.46 9.15
CA THR A 245 -12.55 5.64 10.04
C THR A 245 -11.15 6.23 10.21
N LEU A 246 -10.52 6.65 9.12
CA LEU A 246 -9.21 7.29 9.17
C LEU A 246 -9.25 8.58 9.98
N ARG A 247 -10.27 9.41 9.77
CA ARG A 247 -10.42 10.68 10.46
C ARG A 247 -10.67 10.53 11.96
N SER A 248 -11.53 9.58 12.36
CA SER A 248 -11.78 9.31 13.79
C SER A 248 -10.52 8.79 14.50
N GLY A 249 -9.67 8.05 13.81
CA GLY A 249 -8.34 7.67 14.30
C GLY A 249 -7.42 8.87 14.49
N MET A 250 -7.36 9.77 13.52
CA MET A 250 -6.56 11.00 13.58
C MET A 250 -7.04 11.95 14.68
N ASP A 251 -8.36 12.12 14.83
CA ASP A 251 -8.94 12.97 15.91
C ASP A 251 -8.64 12.38 17.30
N GLY A 252 -8.66 11.06 17.44
CA GLY A 252 -8.27 10.37 18.67
C GLY A 252 -6.78 10.55 19.00
N ALA A 253 -5.91 10.45 18.02
CA ALA A 253 -4.48 10.67 18.18
C ALA A 253 -4.15 12.13 18.52
N ALA A 254 -4.80 13.09 17.88
CA ALA A 254 -4.65 14.52 18.17
C ALA A 254 -5.14 14.87 19.58
N ALA A 255 -6.24 14.26 20.04
CA ALA A 255 -6.73 14.44 21.41
C ALA A 255 -5.77 13.86 22.45
N ALA A 256 -5.21 12.67 22.22
CA ALA A 256 -4.22 12.05 23.09
C ALA A 256 -2.92 12.87 23.16
N ALA A 257 -2.45 13.42 22.03
CA ALA A 257 -1.29 14.30 22.00
C ALA A 257 -1.52 15.61 22.74
N ALA A 258 -2.74 16.14 22.70
CA ALA A 258 -3.12 17.35 23.47
C ALA A 258 -3.15 17.10 24.98
N GLU A 259 -3.57 15.91 25.44
CA GLU A 259 -3.56 15.53 26.85
C GLU A 259 -2.14 15.35 27.42
N VAL A 260 -1.19 14.92 26.61
CA VAL A 260 0.22 14.76 27.00
C VAL A 260 0.95 16.12 27.07
N SER A 261 0.40 17.17 26.45
CA SER A 261 1.05 18.50 26.38
C SER A 261 0.86 19.38 27.61
N PHE A 262 0.24 18.91 28.68
CA PHE A 262 0.16 19.60 29.98
C PHE A 262 0.59 18.67 31.11
N PRO A 263 1.73 18.91 31.79
CA PRO A 263 1.85 19.99 32.73
C PRO A 263 3.18 20.74 32.69
N CYS A 264 3.18 21.99 32.32
CA CYS A 264 4.17 22.92 32.86
C CYS A 264 3.57 23.56 34.10
N TYR A 265 4.01 23.13 35.28
CA TYR A 265 4.10 23.90 36.49
C TYR A 265 5.47 23.70 37.12
#